data_e06e1933a18c9dd18f195fe18915a79e
#
_entry.id   e06e1933a18c9dd18f195fe18915a79e
#
_cell.length_a   1.000
_cell.length_b   1.000
_cell.length_c   1.000
_cell.angle_alpha   90.00
_cell.angle_beta   90.00
_cell.angle_gamma   90.00
#
_symmetry.space_group_name_H-M   'P 1'
#
loop_
_entity.id
_entity.type
_entity.pdbx_description
1 polymer ?
#
loop_
_entity_poly.entity_id
_entity_poly.type
_entity_poly.pdbx_seq_one_letter_code
_entity_poly.pdbx_strand_id
1 'polypeptide(L)'
;DRQWSRGLGDVYKRQFYDEIGLKKEKLHVLDIPDGERAHYSQKTYDIEYDFPFGQQELEGVAYRGDYDLGKHKEHSGKPLEYFDEQTKERFIPHVVEPSAGCDRTILALICEAFDEEDLTKEGGKQDIRTVMRFKPTIAPIKAAILPLLKNKPELVAKAREVKNLLQPY
;
A
#
# COMPACT_ATOMS: atom_id res chain seq x y z
N ASP A 1 9.67 21.26 15.28
CA ASP A 1 10.09 19.95 15.08
C ASP A 1 9.86 19.37 13.68
N ARG A 2 10.59 20.00 12.72
CA ARG A 2 10.54 19.63 11.30
C ARG A 2 11.16 18.25 10.99
N GLN A 3 11.77 17.61 11.97
CA GLN A 3 12.50 16.36 11.79
C GLN A 3 11.60 15.12 11.95
N TRP A 4 10.52 15.23 12.73
CA TRP A 4 9.56 14.15 12.97
C TRP A 4 8.70 13.84 11.75
N SER A 5 8.20 14.86 11.06
CA SER A 5 7.31 14.68 9.90
C SER A 5 8.03 14.11 8.66
N ARG A 6 9.31 14.45 8.47
CA ARG A 6 10.11 13.89 7.36
C ARG A 6 10.57 12.45 7.60
N GLY A 7 10.83 12.05 8.85
CA GLY A 7 11.37 10.71 9.16
C GLY A 7 10.32 9.60 9.14
N LEU A 8 9.11 9.85 9.63
CA LEU A 8 8.06 8.83 9.73
C LEU A 8 7.26 8.67 8.41
N GLY A 9 7.00 9.77 7.69
CA GLY A 9 6.28 9.71 6.42
C GLY A 9 7.10 9.08 5.30
N ASP A 10 8.36 9.49 5.16
CA ASP A 10 9.18 9.16 3.99
C ASP A 10 9.76 7.74 4.01
N VAL A 11 10.20 7.24 5.17
CA VAL A 11 10.92 5.96 5.25
C VAL A 11 9.95 4.78 5.32
N TYR A 12 8.99 4.79 6.26
CA TYR A 12 8.09 3.65 6.46
C TYR A 12 7.10 3.43 5.32
N LYS A 13 6.62 4.51 4.69
CA LYS A 13 5.61 4.41 3.64
C LYS A 13 6.19 4.04 2.30
N ARG A 14 7.34 4.62 1.94
CA ARG A 14 8.07 4.18 0.75
C ARG A 14 8.49 2.72 0.86
N GLN A 15 8.81 2.26 2.07
CA GLN A 15 9.14 0.88 2.34
C GLN A 15 7.93 -0.04 2.16
N PHE A 16 6.76 0.31 2.71
CA PHE A 16 5.52 -0.44 2.52
C PHE A 16 5.14 -0.56 1.04
N TYR A 17 5.11 0.55 0.31
CA TYR A 17 4.76 0.54 -1.11
C TYR A 17 5.78 -0.23 -1.96
N ASP A 18 7.06 -0.14 -1.64
CA ASP A 18 8.10 -0.96 -2.26
C ASP A 18 7.91 -2.44 -1.96
N GLU A 19 7.59 -2.80 -0.72
CA GLU A 19 7.33 -4.19 -0.30
C GLU A 19 6.14 -4.81 -1.03
N ILE A 20 5.09 -4.06 -1.30
CA ILE A 20 3.93 -4.54 -2.07
C ILE A 20 4.12 -4.44 -3.60
N GLY A 21 5.16 -3.75 -4.08
CA GLY A 21 5.58 -3.78 -5.48
C GLY A 21 5.34 -2.51 -6.28
N LEU A 22 5.01 -1.39 -5.66
CA LEU A 22 4.96 -0.11 -6.34
C LEU A 22 6.37 0.46 -6.51
N LYS A 23 6.68 0.99 -7.69
CA LYS A 23 7.98 1.60 -7.98
C LYS A 23 8.11 2.98 -7.35
N LYS A 24 9.25 3.22 -6.71
CA LYS A 24 9.55 4.50 -6.02
C LYS A 24 9.50 5.70 -6.95
N GLU A 25 9.88 5.51 -8.20
CA GLU A 25 9.93 6.54 -9.23
C GLU A 25 8.54 7.07 -9.60
N LYS A 26 7.49 6.29 -9.32
CA LYS A 26 6.08 6.65 -9.55
C LYS A 26 5.37 7.19 -8.31
N LEU A 27 6.07 7.31 -7.19
CA LEU A 27 5.53 7.81 -5.93
C LEU A 27 6.06 9.21 -5.66
N HIS A 28 5.17 10.18 -5.49
CA HIS A 28 5.46 11.58 -5.23
C HIS A 28 4.92 11.97 -3.87
N VAL A 29 5.71 12.71 -3.07
CA VAL A 29 5.28 13.22 -1.77
C VAL A 29 5.07 14.72 -1.90
N LEU A 30 3.84 15.16 -1.71
CA LEU A 30 3.45 16.55 -1.79
C LEU A 30 3.22 17.12 -0.39
N ASP A 31 3.73 18.31 -0.14
CA ASP A 31 3.45 19.09 1.06
C ASP A 31 2.26 20.01 0.78
N ILE A 32 1.11 19.73 1.39
CA ILE A 32 -0.13 20.46 1.14
C ILE A 32 -0.06 21.84 1.83
N PRO A 33 -0.30 22.94 1.10
CA PRO A 33 -0.28 24.29 1.64
C PRO A 33 -1.35 24.52 2.72
N ASP A 34 -1.10 25.45 3.62
CA ASP A 34 -1.99 25.74 4.76
C ASP A 34 -3.44 26.04 4.35
N GLY A 35 -3.65 26.72 3.22
CA GLY A 35 -4.99 27.08 2.75
C GLY A 35 -5.79 25.93 2.10
N GLU A 36 -5.15 24.80 1.82
CA GLU A 36 -5.75 23.65 1.15
C GLU A 36 -5.94 22.46 2.10
N ARG A 37 -5.39 22.54 3.33
CA ARG A 37 -5.51 21.49 4.34
C ARG A 37 -6.91 21.46 4.94
N ALA A 38 -7.30 20.27 5.42
CA ALA A 38 -8.48 20.12 6.25
C ALA A 38 -8.33 20.94 7.55
N HIS A 39 -9.44 21.50 8.05
CA HIS A 39 -9.47 22.39 9.22
C HIS A 39 -8.88 21.78 10.52
N TYR A 40 -8.84 20.47 10.60
CA TYR A 40 -8.27 19.72 11.74
C TYR A 40 -6.77 19.43 11.59
N SER A 41 -6.20 19.67 10.42
CA SER A 41 -4.80 19.31 10.14
C SER A 41 -3.88 20.52 10.28
N GLN A 42 -2.85 20.37 11.11
CA GLN A 42 -1.78 21.37 11.24
C GLN A 42 -0.73 21.18 10.13
N LYS A 43 -0.58 19.97 9.59
CA LYS A 43 0.32 19.63 8.50
C LYS A 43 -0.21 18.42 7.74
N THR A 44 -0.19 18.47 6.42
CA THR A 44 -0.62 17.35 5.57
C THR A 44 0.43 17.07 4.51
N TYR A 45 0.70 15.80 4.30
CA TYR A 45 1.46 15.30 3.15
C TYR A 45 0.59 14.31 2.40
N ASP A 46 0.53 14.44 1.08
CA ASP A 46 -0.10 13.45 0.22
C ASP A 46 0.99 12.63 -0.49
N ILE A 47 0.77 11.33 -0.56
CA ILE A 47 1.54 10.45 -1.41
C ILE A 47 0.70 10.19 -2.64
N GLU A 48 1.20 10.65 -3.77
CA GLU A 48 0.55 10.47 -5.07
C GLU A 48 1.28 9.40 -5.88
N TYR A 49 0.54 8.75 -6.77
CA TYR A 49 1.05 7.72 -7.68
C TYR A 49 0.73 8.09 -9.12
N ASP A 50 1.67 7.80 -10.03
CA ASP A 50 1.52 7.98 -11.47
C ASP A 50 0.65 6.88 -12.06
N PHE A 51 -0.68 7.08 -12.03
CA PHE A 51 -1.62 6.22 -12.73
C PHE A 51 -1.58 6.47 -14.24
N PRO A 52 -2.06 5.53 -15.09
CA PRO A 52 -2.16 5.73 -16.54
C PRO A 52 -3.01 6.95 -16.96
N PHE A 53 -3.89 7.41 -16.08
CA PHE A 53 -4.77 8.57 -16.27
C PHE A 53 -4.27 9.85 -15.57
N GLY A 54 -3.03 9.85 -15.07
CA GLY A 54 -2.38 10.96 -14.42
C GLY A 54 -2.04 10.72 -12.96
N GLN A 55 -1.25 11.64 -12.39
CA GLN A 55 -0.85 11.61 -10.99
C GLN A 55 -2.07 11.88 -10.09
N GLN A 56 -2.28 11.00 -9.12
CA GLN A 56 -3.41 11.08 -8.19
C GLN A 56 -3.00 10.62 -6.79
N GLU A 57 -3.68 11.15 -5.79
CA GLU A 57 -3.49 10.77 -4.39
C GLU A 57 -3.70 9.28 -4.17
N LEU A 58 -2.76 8.65 -3.48
CA LEU A 58 -2.79 7.26 -3.02
C LEU A 58 -3.02 7.18 -1.51
N GLU A 59 -2.41 8.09 -0.76
CA GLU A 59 -2.48 8.13 0.69
C GLU A 59 -2.27 9.55 1.20
N GLY A 60 -3.09 9.99 2.15
CA GLY A 60 -2.90 11.21 2.91
C GLY A 60 -2.27 10.96 4.29
N VAL A 61 -1.44 11.88 4.77
CA VAL A 61 -0.86 11.86 6.11
C VAL A 61 -1.10 13.20 6.77
N ALA A 62 -2.01 13.23 7.73
CA ALA A 62 -2.38 14.43 8.45
C ALA A 62 -1.79 14.45 9.87
N TYR A 63 -1.08 15.51 10.21
CA TYR A 63 -0.77 15.83 11.59
C TYR A 63 -1.90 16.65 12.18
N ARG A 64 -2.70 16.03 13.04
CA ARG A 64 -3.94 16.58 13.62
C ARG A 64 -3.70 17.23 14.98
N GLY A 65 -2.49 17.13 15.54
CA GLY A 65 -2.19 17.63 16.88
C GLY A 65 -3.09 16.97 17.93
N ASP A 66 -3.55 17.75 18.87
CA ASP A 66 -4.49 17.35 19.92
C ASP A 66 -5.98 17.62 19.57
N TYR A 67 -6.27 17.99 18.31
CA TYR A 67 -7.60 18.43 17.89
C TYR A 67 -8.70 17.43 18.27
N ASP A 68 -8.54 16.17 17.87
CA ASP A 68 -9.57 15.14 18.09
C ASP A 68 -9.75 14.82 19.58
N LEU A 69 -8.66 14.50 20.26
CA LEU A 69 -8.70 14.16 21.70
C LEU A 69 -9.11 15.33 22.55
N GLY A 70 -8.72 16.56 22.17
CA GLY A 70 -9.16 17.78 22.81
C GLY A 70 -10.67 17.97 22.70
N LYS A 71 -11.23 17.80 21.50
CA LYS A 71 -12.69 17.86 21.27
C LYS A 71 -13.44 16.73 21.98
N HIS A 72 -12.94 15.53 21.95
CA HIS A 72 -13.55 14.41 22.68
C HIS A 72 -13.52 14.64 24.19
N LYS A 73 -12.44 15.20 24.76
CA LYS A 73 -12.34 15.58 26.17
C LYS A 73 -13.38 16.64 26.52
N GLU A 74 -13.48 17.70 25.70
CA GLU A 74 -14.44 18.79 25.87
C GLU A 74 -15.89 18.28 25.94
N HIS A 75 -16.30 17.44 24.99
CA HIS A 75 -17.68 16.97 24.87
C HIS A 75 -18.03 15.82 25.82
N SER A 76 -17.10 14.94 26.14
CA SER A 76 -17.36 13.78 27.01
C SER A 76 -17.12 14.05 28.49
N GLY A 77 -16.37 15.11 28.83
CA GLY A 77 -15.91 15.39 30.19
C GLY A 77 -14.91 14.37 30.75
N LYS A 78 -14.43 13.41 29.90
CA LYS A 78 -13.46 12.40 30.31
C LYS A 78 -12.04 12.89 30.09
N PRO A 79 -11.10 12.65 31.04
CA PRO A 79 -9.69 12.95 30.83
C PRO A 79 -9.13 11.96 29.79
N LEU A 80 -8.78 12.49 28.61
CA LEU A 80 -8.13 11.72 27.52
C LEU A 80 -6.64 12.05 27.48
N GLU A 81 -6.01 12.03 28.67
CA GLU A 81 -4.61 12.36 28.85
C GLU A 81 -3.78 11.08 28.96
N TYR A 82 -2.62 11.09 28.33
CA TYR A 82 -1.57 10.11 28.56
C TYR A 82 -0.73 10.53 29.78
N PHE A 83 -0.38 9.58 30.61
CA PHE A 83 0.56 9.78 31.70
C PHE A 83 1.92 9.18 31.31
N ASP A 84 2.92 10.04 31.20
CA ASP A 84 4.28 9.60 30.95
C ASP A 84 4.95 9.18 32.27
N GLU A 85 5.25 7.91 32.40
CA GLU A 85 5.89 7.37 33.61
C GLU A 85 7.33 7.84 33.81
N GLN A 86 8.02 8.25 32.75
CA GLN A 86 9.40 8.73 32.82
C GLN A 86 9.45 10.18 33.29
N THR A 87 8.68 11.06 32.65
CA THR A 87 8.64 12.49 32.97
C THR A 87 7.66 12.83 34.12
N LYS A 88 6.75 11.89 34.45
CA LYS A 88 5.63 12.10 35.41
C LYS A 88 4.64 13.18 35.01
N GLU A 89 4.61 13.51 33.70
CA GLU A 89 3.72 14.52 33.16
C GLU A 89 2.45 13.89 32.57
N ARG A 90 1.37 14.68 32.54
CA ARG A 90 0.13 14.34 31.84
C ARG A 90 -0.07 15.30 30.69
N PHE A 91 -0.40 14.78 29.54
CA PHE A 91 -0.67 15.58 28.34
C PHE A 91 -1.68 14.89 27.42
N ILE A 92 -2.35 15.67 26.59
CA ILE A 92 -3.19 15.12 25.52
C ILE A 92 -2.26 14.71 24.38
N PRO A 93 -2.25 13.42 23.97
CA PRO A 93 -1.41 12.96 22.86
C PRO A 93 -1.79 13.65 21.55
N HIS A 94 -0.76 13.89 20.73
CA HIS A 94 -0.99 14.33 19.36
C HIS A 94 -1.22 13.15 18.43
N VAL A 95 -2.10 13.34 17.45
CA VAL A 95 -2.48 12.33 16.47
C VAL A 95 -1.80 12.61 15.14
N VAL A 96 -1.18 11.57 14.56
CA VAL A 96 -0.76 11.54 13.17
C VAL A 96 -1.60 10.46 12.49
N GLU A 97 -2.39 10.85 11.52
CA GLU A 97 -3.31 9.96 10.79
C GLU A 97 -2.76 9.65 9.40
N PRO A 98 -2.30 8.44 9.14
CA PRO A 98 -2.15 7.94 7.78
C PRO A 98 -3.49 7.38 7.30
N SER A 99 -3.89 7.74 6.08
CA SER A 99 -5.16 7.30 5.47
C SER A 99 -4.93 6.90 4.02
N ALA A 100 -5.09 5.61 3.72
CA ALA A 100 -4.94 5.05 2.38
C ALA A 100 -6.19 4.28 1.96
N GLY A 101 -6.62 4.45 0.71
CA GLY A 101 -7.73 3.71 0.13
C GLY A 101 -7.28 2.31 -0.32
N CYS A 102 -7.88 1.25 0.22
CA CYS A 102 -7.57 -0.13 -0.18
C CYS A 102 -7.78 -0.34 -1.69
N ASP A 103 -8.94 0.05 -2.21
CA ASP A 103 -9.26 -0.13 -3.63
C ASP A 103 -8.33 0.67 -4.55
N ARG A 104 -7.92 1.86 -4.11
CA ARG A 104 -6.97 2.69 -4.87
C ARG A 104 -5.57 2.09 -4.86
N THR A 105 -5.16 1.50 -3.75
CA THR A 105 -3.90 0.76 -3.65
C THR A 105 -3.92 -0.48 -4.56
N ILE A 106 -5.04 -1.22 -4.58
CA ILE A 106 -5.21 -2.37 -5.50
C ILE A 106 -5.12 -1.91 -6.95
N LEU A 107 -5.77 -0.80 -7.31
CA LEU A 107 -5.70 -0.25 -8.66
C LEU A 107 -4.26 0.12 -9.04
N ALA A 108 -3.51 0.77 -8.15
CA ALA A 108 -2.10 1.10 -8.39
C ALA A 108 -1.26 -0.17 -8.61
N LEU A 109 -1.49 -1.23 -7.81
CA LEU A 109 -0.80 -2.51 -7.97
C LEU A 109 -1.13 -3.20 -9.30
N ILE A 110 -2.38 -3.13 -9.76
CA ILE A 110 -2.78 -3.66 -11.06
C ILE A 110 -2.10 -2.88 -12.19
N CYS A 111 -2.09 -1.54 -12.10
CA CYS A 111 -1.42 -0.69 -13.09
C CYS A 111 0.10 -0.94 -13.13
N GLU A 112 0.71 -1.18 -11.98
CA GLU A 112 2.16 -1.46 -11.89
C GLU A 112 2.52 -2.83 -12.42
N ALA A 113 1.67 -3.83 -12.16
CA ALA A 113 1.90 -5.21 -12.54
C ALA A 113 1.55 -5.54 -14.00
N PHE A 114 0.74 -4.68 -14.63
CA PHE A 114 0.33 -4.90 -16.03
C PHE A 114 1.53 -4.77 -16.97
N ASP A 115 1.69 -5.76 -17.85
CA ASP A 115 2.72 -5.80 -18.87
C ASP A 115 2.22 -6.54 -20.12
N GLU A 116 2.75 -6.19 -21.28
CA GLU A 116 2.47 -6.87 -22.55
C GLU A 116 3.77 -7.43 -23.13
N GLU A 117 3.81 -8.75 -23.26
CA GLU A 117 4.94 -9.44 -23.87
C GLU A 117 4.65 -9.72 -25.35
N ASP A 118 5.55 -9.26 -26.22
CA ASP A 118 5.52 -9.61 -27.62
C ASP A 118 6.27 -10.95 -27.84
N LEU A 119 5.51 -11.97 -28.13
CA LEU A 119 6.00 -13.31 -28.45
C LEU A 119 6.06 -13.57 -29.97
N THR A 120 5.87 -12.53 -30.78
CA THR A 120 5.85 -12.60 -32.24
C THR A 120 7.18 -13.15 -32.75
N LYS A 121 7.14 -14.28 -33.46
CA LYS A 121 8.32 -14.84 -34.14
C LYS A 121 8.60 -14.07 -35.43
N GLU A 122 9.87 -14.01 -35.82
CA GLU A 122 10.31 -13.37 -37.06
C GLU A 122 9.51 -13.90 -38.28
N GLY A 123 8.83 -13.00 -38.98
CA GLY A 123 7.94 -13.34 -40.09
C GLY A 123 6.61 -14.01 -39.73
N GLY A 124 6.31 -14.13 -38.43
CA GLY A 124 5.07 -14.70 -37.91
C GLY A 124 3.92 -13.70 -37.75
N LYS A 125 2.77 -14.21 -37.34
CA LYS A 125 1.63 -13.40 -36.90
C LYS A 125 1.94 -12.75 -35.58
N GLN A 126 1.45 -11.52 -35.37
CA GLN A 126 1.52 -10.83 -34.10
C GLN A 126 0.95 -11.72 -32.99
N ASP A 127 1.73 -11.89 -31.92
CA ASP A 127 1.39 -12.71 -30.75
C ASP A 127 1.74 -11.92 -29.49
N ILE A 128 0.78 -11.11 -29.01
CA ILE A 128 0.90 -10.28 -27.79
C ILE A 128 0.20 -10.99 -26.65
N ARG A 129 0.92 -11.14 -25.55
CA ARG A 129 0.41 -11.74 -24.33
C ARG A 129 0.37 -10.71 -23.19
N THR A 130 -0.81 -10.50 -22.59
CA THR A 130 -0.94 -9.71 -21.35
C THR A 130 -0.46 -10.54 -20.16
N VAL A 131 0.38 -9.93 -19.33
CA VAL A 131 0.98 -10.53 -18.13
C VAL A 131 0.76 -9.61 -16.94
N MET A 132 0.49 -10.20 -15.78
CA MET A 132 0.42 -9.48 -14.51
C MET A 132 1.63 -9.86 -13.65
N ARG A 133 2.58 -8.92 -13.51
CA ARG A 133 3.85 -9.12 -12.77
C ARG A 133 3.76 -8.70 -11.33
N PHE A 134 2.82 -9.29 -10.59
CA PHE A 134 2.72 -9.05 -9.15
C PHE A 134 3.94 -9.59 -8.40
N LYS A 135 4.34 -8.90 -7.33
CA LYS A 135 5.27 -9.50 -6.37
C LYS A 135 4.66 -10.78 -5.78
N PRO A 136 5.46 -11.85 -5.57
CA PRO A 136 4.95 -13.11 -5.01
C PRO A 136 4.23 -12.93 -3.67
N THR A 137 4.64 -11.96 -2.86
CA THR A 137 4.04 -11.66 -1.55
C THR A 137 2.56 -11.28 -1.63
N ILE A 138 2.16 -10.58 -2.68
CA ILE A 138 0.78 -10.09 -2.88
C ILE A 138 0.02 -10.82 -3.99
N ALA A 139 0.72 -11.61 -4.82
CA ALA A 139 0.07 -12.37 -5.89
C ALA A 139 -1.05 -13.27 -5.32
N PRO A 140 -2.30 -13.23 -5.84
CA PRO A 140 -3.40 -14.04 -5.31
C PRO A 140 -3.12 -15.54 -5.42
N ILE A 141 -2.43 -15.93 -6.50
CA ILE A 141 -2.01 -17.30 -6.73
C ILE A 141 -0.48 -17.34 -6.74
N LYS A 142 0.10 -18.03 -5.74
CA LYS A 142 1.56 -18.13 -5.56
C LYS A 142 2.19 -19.15 -6.51
N ALA A 143 1.51 -20.26 -6.74
CA ALA A 143 1.96 -21.34 -7.59
C ALA A 143 0.78 -22.10 -8.20
N ALA A 144 0.90 -22.52 -9.45
CA ALA A 144 -0.04 -23.39 -10.10
C ALA A 144 0.63 -24.75 -10.42
N ILE A 145 0.01 -25.83 -9.98
CA ILE A 145 0.49 -27.19 -10.23
C ILE A 145 -0.29 -27.78 -11.41
N LEU A 146 0.36 -27.92 -12.52
CA LEU A 146 -0.25 -28.38 -13.76
C LEU A 146 0.28 -29.78 -14.12
N PRO A 147 -0.59 -30.79 -14.35
CA PRO A 147 -0.15 -32.08 -14.88
C PRO A 147 0.32 -31.91 -16.33
N LEU A 148 1.43 -32.55 -16.70
CA LEU A 148 1.97 -32.48 -18.06
C LEU A 148 0.93 -32.96 -19.11
N LEU A 149 0.16 -34.00 -18.77
CA LEU A 149 -0.95 -34.49 -19.57
C LEU A 149 -2.18 -34.72 -18.73
N LYS A 150 -3.26 -33.96 -19.00
CA LYS A 150 -4.53 -34.05 -18.26
C LYS A 150 -5.29 -35.37 -18.41
N ASN A 151 -4.98 -36.14 -19.45
CA ASN A 151 -5.60 -37.43 -19.76
C ASN A 151 -4.84 -38.63 -19.18
N LYS A 152 -3.80 -38.39 -18.34
CA LYS A 152 -3.04 -39.41 -17.65
C LYS A 152 -3.33 -39.35 -16.16
N PRO A 153 -4.13 -40.31 -15.60
CA PRO A 153 -4.55 -40.29 -14.21
C PRO A 153 -3.39 -40.23 -13.22
N GLU A 154 -2.30 -40.94 -13.51
CA GLU A 154 -1.09 -40.93 -12.65
C GLU A 154 -0.42 -39.57 -12.55
N LEU A 155 -0.39 -38.78 -13.61
CA LEU A 155 0.17 -37.43 -13.63
C LEU A 155 -0.77 -36.45 -12.91
N VAL A 156 -2.07 -36.62 -13.07
CA VAL A 156 -3.07 -35.82 -12.37
C VAL A 156 -3.03 -36.10 -10.85
N ALA A 157 -2.89 -37.38 -10.46
CA ALA A 157 -2.75 -37.75 -9.04
C ALA A 157 -1.48 -37.15 -8.43
N LYS A 158 -0.35 -37.19 -9.14
CA LYS A 158 0.91 -36.59 -8.69
C LYS A 158 0.82 -35.07 -8.56
N ALA A 159 0.18 -34.38 -9.50
CA ALA A 159 -0.06 -32.94 -9.41
C ALA A 159 -0.90 -32.57 -8.20
N ARG A 160 -1.93 -33.36 -7.83
CA ARG A 160 -2.73 -33.19 -6.62
C ARG A 160 -1.92 -33.41 -5.35
N GLU A 161 -1.08 -34.43 -5.32
CA GLU A 161 -0.16 -34.69 -4.19
C GLU A 161 0.75 -33.48 -3.95
N VAL A 162 1.40 -32.96 -5.00
CA VAL A 162 2.27 -31.78 -4.90
C VAL A 162 1.48 -30.54 -4.43
N LYS A 163 0.25 -30.33 -4.96
CA LYS A 163 -0.63 -29.24 -4.48
C LYS A 163 -0.87 -29.35 -2.98
N ASN A 164 -1.21 -30.53 -2.49
CA ASN A 164 -1.52 -30.74 -1.07
C ASN A 164 -0.29 -30.53 -0.17
N LEU A 165 0.92 -30.85 -0.65
CA LEU A 165 2.17 -30.57 0.06
C LEU A 165 2.45 -29.08 0.18
N LEU A 166 2.06 -28.28 -0.82
CA LEU A 166 2.29 -26.83 -0.84
C LEU A 166 1.16 -26.00 -0.17
N GLN A 167 0.01 -26.63 0.10
CA GLN A 167 -1.17 -25.94 0.64
C GLN A 167 -0.97 -25.26 2.01
N PRO A 168 -0.07 -25.72 2.92
CA PRO A 168 0.20 -25.05 4.20
C PRO A 168 1.01 -23.74 4.06
N TYR A 169 1.55 -23.44 2.89
CA TYR A 169 2.39 -22.28 2.58
C TYR A 169 1.64 -21.31 1.64
#